data_09850e76525c9d68795c7a14f8026290
#
_entry.id   09850e76525c9d68795c7a14f8026290
#
_cell.length_a   1.000
_cell.length_b   1.000
_cell.length_c   1.000
_cell.angle_alpha   90.00
_cell.angle_beta   90.00
_cell.angle_gamma   90.00
#
_symmetry.space_group_name_H-M   'P 1'
#
loop_
_entity.id
_entity.type
_entity.pdbx_description
1 polymer ?
#
loop_
_entity_poly.entity_id
_entity_poly.type
_entity_poly.pdbx_seq_one_letter_code
_entity_poly.pdbx_strand_id
1 'polypeptide(L)'
;IKVYLGAEVRLDESYNDYLVYGDVLRLLRHGKELCKLSLQEFYYLAKEYDLAVFQAHPFRDHMKLAPKEFVDGIEVYNLHTEHDSRNYKAVDYARKLNLLGISGTDCHKVHHAGRGGIFTDFLPVNEKELKDLILSKSFDLIF
;
A
#
# COMPACT_ATOMS: atom_id res chain seq x y z
N ILE A 1 11.55 -19.04 -3.27
CA ILE A 1 11.00 -17.66 -3.30
C ILE A 1 10.89 -17.18 -1.87
N LYS A 2 11.39 -15.99 -1.58
CA LYS A 2 11.21 -15.33 -0.30
C LYS A 2 9.84 -14.67 -0.26
N VAL A 3 9.12 -14.80 0.85
CA VAL A 3 7.81 -14.19 1.06
C VAL A 3 7.91 -13.22 2.25
N TYR A 4 7.35 -12.02 2.09
CA TYR A 4 7.22 -11.02 3.14
C TYR A 4 5.75 -10.85 3.50
N LEU A 5 5.47 -10.66 4.77
CA LEU A 5 4.12 -10.37 5.23
C LEU A 5 3.80 -8.89 4.99
N GLY A 6 2.61 -8.65 4.49
CA GLY A 6 1.97 -7.34 4.41
C GLY A 6 0.53 -7.47 4.87
N ALA A 7 -0.15 -6.34 4.99
CA ALA A 7 -1.58 -6.32 5.27
C ALA A 7 -2.29 -5.36 4.32
N GLU A 8 -3.50 -5.71 3.94
CA GLU A 8 -4.47 -4.79 3.35
C GLU A 8 -5.59 -4.58 4.35
N VAL A 9 -5.83 -3.33 4.74
CA VAL A 9 -6.78 -2.96 5.79
C VAL A 9 -7.85 -2.05 5.20
N ARG A 10 -9.13 -2.42 5.41
CA ARG A 10 -10.27 -1.56 5.13
C ARG A 10 -10.83 -1.02 6.44
N LEU A 11 -10.94 0.32 6.53
CA LEU A 11 -11.55 0.99 7.66
C LEU A 11 -13.05 1.17 7.42
N ASP A 12 -13.86 1.05 8.47
CA ASP A 12 -15.34 1.09 8.37
C ASP A 12 -15.86 2.46 7.88
N GLU A 13 -15.05 3.52 7.97
CA GLU A 13 -15.43 4.88 7.55
C GLU A 13 -15.53 5.06 6.03
N SER A 14 -14.93 4.17 5.22
CA SER A 14 -14.89 4.31 3.77
C SER A 14 -14.70 2.98 3.05
N TYR A 15 -14.78 3.00 1.72
CA TYR A 15 -14.43 1.85 0.87
C TYR A 15 -12.92 1.76 0.57
N ASN A 16 -12.12 2.68 1.11
CA ASN A 16 -10.69 2.70 0.86
C ASN A 16 -9.99 1.50 1.49
N ASP A 17 -9.05 0.95 0.75
CA ASP A 17 -8.11 -0.06 1.22
C ASP A 17 -6.73 0.57 1.42
N TYR A 18 -6.03 0.12 2.45
CA TYR A 18 -4.71 0.60 2.82
C TYR A 18 -3.72 -0.56 2.89
N LEU A 19 -2.67 -0.49 2.07
CA LEU A 19 -1.56 -1.43 2.10
C LEU A 19 -0.60 -1.03 3.22
N VAL A 20 -0.22 -2.00 4.03
CA VAL A 20 0.65 -1.78 5.19
C VAL A 20 1.89 -2.65 5.07
N TYR A 21 3.06 -2.02 5.25
CA TYR A 21 4.36 -2.67 5.19
C TYR A 21 5.12 -2.52 6.50
N GLY A 22 5.92 -3.52 6.86
CA GLY A 22 6.65 -3.63 8.11
C GLY A 22 6.20 -4.83 8.93
N ASP A 23 6.45 -4.85 10.24
CA ASP A 23 5.99 -5.93 11.14
C ASP A 23 4.48 -5.82 11.41
N VAL A 24 3.68 -6.17 10.40
CA VAL A 24 2.21 -6.06 10.43
C VAL A 24 1.56 -6.98 11.46
N LEU A 25 2.26 -7.98 11.98
CA LEU A 25 1.72 -8.87 13.02
C LEU A 25 1.32 -8.10 14.29
N ARG A 26 1.92 -6.93 14.53
CA ARG A 26 1.54 -6.05 15.63
C ARG A 26 0.10 -5.57 15.56
N LEU A 27 -0.45 -5.41 14.34
CA LEU A 27 -1.83 -4.98 14.13
C LEU A 27 -2.84 -6.05 14.60
N LEU A 28 -2.46 -7.33 14.59
CA LEU A 28 -3.35 -8.43 14.99
C LEU A 28 -3.86 -8.30 16.44
N ARG A 29 -3.13 -7.58 17.30
CA ARG A 29 -3.51 -7.34 18.71
C ARG A 29 -4.83 -6.56 18.82
N HIS A 30 -5.16 -5.77 17.82
CA HIS A 30 -6.35 -4.91 17.81
C HIS A 30 -7.58 -5.65 17.28
N GLY A 31 -7.40 -6.79 16.59
CA GLY A 31 -8.51 -7.55 16.02
C GLY A 31 -9.43 -6.67 15.17
N LYS A 32 -10.74 -6.86 15.34
CA LYS A 32 -11.75 -6.09 14.58
C LYS A 32 -11.83 -4.61 14.97
N GLU A 33 -11.31 -4.22 16.13
CA GLU A 33 -11.31 -2.82 16.57
C GLU A 33 -10.43 -1.95 15.66
N LEU A 34 -9.43 -2.56 14.99
CA LEU A 34 -8.60 -1.89 14.01
C LEU A 34 -9.43 -1.22 12.89
N CYS A 35 -10.45 -1.92 12.39
CA CYS A 35 -11.28 -1.42 11.29
C CYS A 35 -12.19 -0.24 11.70
N LYS A 36 -12.44 -0.05 12.99
CA LYS A 36 -13.27 1.04 13.52
C LYS A 36 -12.52 2.37 13.69
N LEU A 37 -11.19 2.34 13.57
CA LEU A 37 -10.39 3.56 13.66
C LEU A 37 -10.68 4.46 12.46
N SER A 38 -10.59 5.78 12.68
CA SER A 38 -10.46 6.73 11.57
C SER A 38 -9.10 6.55 10.89
N LEU A 39 -8.96 6.99 9.64
CA LEU A 39 -7.66 6.94 8.94
C LEU A 39 -6.55 7.64 9.74
N GLN A 40 -6.86 8.76 10.37
CA GLN A 40 -5.89 9.49 11.19
C GLN A 40 -5.41 8.65 12.38
N GLU A 41 -6.33 8.03 13.14
CA GLU A 41 -5.98 7.18 14.28
C GLU A 41 -5.19 5.94 13.83
N PHE A 42 -5.64 5.31 12.72
CA PHE A 42 -4.95 4.18 12.13
C PHE A 42 -3.52 4.54 11.70
N TYR A 43 -3.35 5.69 11.03
CA TYR A 43 -2.04 6.16 10.61
C TYR A 43 -1.09 6.38 11.79
N TYR A 44 -1.54 7.05 12.85
CA TYR A 44 -0.71 7.25 14.04
C TYR A 44 -0.36 5.93 14.72
N LEU A 45 -1.31 5.01 14.85
CA LEU A 45 -1.04 3.67 15.36
C LEU A 45 0.00 2.93 14.51
N ALA A 46 -0.11 3.02 13.18
CA ALA A 46 0.88 2.43 12.28
C ALA A 46 2.27 3.04 12.49
N LYS A 47 2.37 4.36 12.72
CA LYS A 47 3.66 5.02 13.01
C LYS A 47 4.25 4.59 14.35
N GLU A 48 3.45 4.38 15.39
CA GLU A 48 3.92 3.82 16.67
C GLU A 48 4.55 2.42 16.49
N TYR A 49 4.05 1.66 15.51
CA TYR A 49 4.56 0.31 15.20
C TYR A 49 5.64 0.30 14.11
N ASP A 50 6.14 1.47 13.69
CA ASP A 50 7.13 1.61 12.62
C ASP A 50 6.66 0.98 11.30
N LEU A 51 5.37 1.17 10.95
CA LEU A 51 4.77 0.67 9.71
C LEU A 51 4.64 1.80 8.68
N ALA A 52 4.63 1.42 7.40
CA ALA A 52 4.30 2.30 6.29
C ALA A 52 2.89 2.02 5.77
N VAL A 53 2.15 3.09 5.44
CA VAL A 53 0.74 3.02 5.00
C VAL A 53 0.60 3.65 3.62
N PHE A 54 0.04 2.91 2.67
CA PHE A 54 -0.22 3.36 1.30
C PHE A 54 -1.68 3.18 0.96
N GLN A 55 -2.31 4.16 0.30
CA GLN A 55 -3.64 3.94 -0.22
C GLN A 55 -3.58 3.03 -1.44
N ALA A 56 -4.31 1.91 -1.41
CA ALA A 56 -4.47 0.99 -2.53
C ALA A 56 -5.37 1.60 -3.62
N HIS A 57 -5.08 1.32 -4.89
CA HIS A 57 -5.92 1.65 -6.06
C HIS A 57 -6.83 2.89 -5.91
N PRO A 58 -6.26 4.10 -5.63
CA PRO A 58 -7.00 5.26 -5.10
C PRO A 58 -8.04 5.85 -6.07
N PHE A 59 -8.00 5.48 -7.35
CA PHE A 59 -8.93 5.97 -8.38
C PHE A 59 -9.92 4.91 -8.89
N ARG A 60 -9.96 3.73 -8.25
CA ARG A 60 -11.00 2.73 -8.51
C ARG A 60 -12.37 3.29 -8.10
N ASP A 61 -13.44 2.77 -8.68
CA ASP A 61 -14.80 3.20 -8.34
C ASP A 61 -15.07 3.10 -6.83
N HIS A 62 -15.81 4.08 -6.31
CA HIS A 62 -16.17 4.24 -4.89
C HIS A 62 -15.01 4.61 -3.94
N MET A 63 -13.76 4.70 -4.42
CA MET A 63 -12.64 5.16 -3.59
C MET A 63 -12.65 6.68 -3.45
N LYS A 64 -12.19 7.15 -2.29
CA LYS A 64 -11.97 8.56 -2.00
C LYS A 64 -10.47 8.77 -1.77
N LEU A 65 -9.92 9.86 -2.30
CA LEU A 65 -8.51 10.18 -2.06
C LEU A 65 -8.26 10.42 -0.58
N ALA A 66 -7.32 9.68 -0.02
CA ALA A 66 -6.89 9.88 1.35
C ALA A 66 -6.15 11.21 1.50
N PRO A 67 -6.33 11.96 2.62
CA PRO A 67 -5.47 13.08 2.93
C PRO A 67 -4.01 12.65 2.95
N LYS A 68 -3.15 13.40 2.23
CA LYS A 68 -1.73 13.05 2.08
C LYS A 68 -0.95 12.99 3.40
N GLU A 69 -1.49 13.64 4.43
CA GLU A 69 -0.91 13.69 5.78
C GLU A 69 -1.03 12.35 6.52
N PHE A 70 -1.92 11.46 6.06
CA PHE A 70 -2.24 10.18 6.71
C PHE A 70 -1.91 8.97 5.83
N VAL A 71 -1.03 9.16 4.84
CA VAL A 71 -0.45 8.07 4.04
C VAL A 71 1.01 8.37 3.74
N ASP A 72 1.85 7.37 3.62
CA ASP A 72 3.24 7.53 3.17
C ASP A 72 3.34 7.59 1.64
N GLY A 73 2.30 7.11 0.96
CA GLY A 73 2.21 7.11 -0.48
C GLY A 73 0.93 6.46 -0.99
N ILE A 74 0.90 6.17 -2.27
CA ILE A 74 -0.25 5.54 -2.93
C ILE A 74 0.21 4.47 -3.91
N GLU A 75 -0.66 3.51 -4.20
CA GLU A 75 -0.48 2.58 -5.30
C GLU A 75 -0.77 3.31 -6.62
N VAL A 76 0.28 3.57 -7.41
CA VAL A 76 0.15 4.27 -8.71
C VAL A 76 -0.11 3.30 -9.85
N TYR A 77 0.29 2.04 -9.71
CA TYR A 77 -0.02 0.96 -10.63
C TYR A 77 -0.62 -0.21 -9.85
N ASN A 78 -1.92 -0.43 -10.03
CA ASN A 78 -2.59 -1.66 -9.65
C ASN A 78 -2.87 -2.45 -10.93
N LEU A 79 -2.31 -3.65 -11.05
CA LEU A 79 -2.37 -4.45 -12.28
C LEU A 79 -3.37 -5.60 -12.20
N HIS A 80 -4.44 -5.44 -11.42
CA HIS A 80 -5.57 -6.35 -11.42
C HIS A 80 -6.23 -6.36 -12.80
N THR A 81 -6.46 -7.56 -13.35
CA THR A 81 -6.93 -7.70 -14.74
C THR A 81 -8.43 -7.45 -14.93
N GLU A 82 -9.19 -7.50 -13.85
CA GLU A 82 -10.67 -7.43 -13.91
C GLU A 82 -11.21 -6.07 -13.43
N HIS A 83 -10.33 -5.12 -13.02
CA HIS A 83 -10.72 -3.81 -12.53
C HIS A 83 -9.94 -2.69 -13.23
N ASP A 84 -10.65 -1.64 -13.63
CA ASP A 84 -10.02 -0.40 -14.08
C ASP A 84 -9.61 0.43 -12.86
N SER A 85 -8.33 0.39 -12.51
CA SER A 85 -7.77 1.16 -11.40
C SER A 85 -7.37 2.57 -11.79
N ARG A 86 -7.55 2.97 -13.05
CA ARG A 86 -7.23 4.31 -13.59
C ARG A 86 -5.83 4.77 -13.19
N ASN A 87 -4.85 3.88 -13.38
CA ASN A 87 -3.46 4.08 -12.97
C ASN A 87 -2.88 5.42 -13.45
N TYR A 88 -3.25 5.87 -14.65
CA TYR A 88 -2.81 7.16 -15.19
C TYR A 88 -3.19 8.34 -14.29
N LYS A 89 -4.37 8.30 -13.61
CA LYS A 89 -4.77 9.33 -12.65
C LYS A 89 -3.94 9.24 -11.37
N ALA A 90 -3.65 8.03 -10.91
CA ALA A 90 -2.83 7.82 -9.71
C ALA A 90 -1.39 8.32 -9.92
N VAL A 91 -0.80 8.04 -11.08
CA VAL A 91 0.53 8.55 -11.48
C VAL A 91 0.55 10.08 -11.48
N ASP A 92 -0.43 10.71 -12.13
CA ASP A 92 -0.52 12.18 -12.20
C ASP A 92 -0.74 12.81 -10.82
N TYR A 93 -1.57 12.20 -10.01
CA TYR A 93 -1.85 12.67 -8.65
C TYR A 93 -0.60 12.57 -7.75
N ALA A 94 0.07 11.41 -7.76
CA ALA A 94 1.30 11.22 -7.00
C ALA A 94 2.38 12.25 -7.40
N ARG A 95 2.54 12.49 -8.71
CA ARG A 95 3.49 13.48 -9.24
C ARG A 95 3.16 14.89 -8.75
N LYS A 96 1.89 15.31 -8.84
CA LYS A 96 1.44 16.66 -8.44
C LYS A 96 1.65 16.94 -6.95
N LEU A 97 1.46 15.93 -6.10
CA LEU A 97 1.57 16.08 -4.65
C LEU A 97 2.93 15.61 -4.09
N ASN A 98 3.84 15.15 -4.95
CA ASN A 98 5.12 14.54 -4.58
C ASN A 98 4.95 13.37 -3.59
N LEU A 99 3.94 12.53 -3.83
CA LEU A 99 3.70 11.31 -3.05
C LEU A 99 4.58 10.18 -3.56
N LEU A 100 4.94 9.27 -2.65
CA LEU A 100 5.59 8.03 -3.00
C LEU A 100 4.60 7.11 -3.73
N GLY A 101 5.02 6.58 -4.88
CA GLY A 101 4.25 5.63 -5.67
C GLY A 101 4.78 4.22 -5.55
N ILE A 102 3.90 3.24 -5.46
CA ILE A 102 4.21 1.82 -5.54
C ILE A 102 3.42 1.14 -6.65
N SER A 103 3.83 -0.06 -7.03
CA SER A 103 3.12 -0.92 -7.98
C SER A 103 2.79 -2.26 -7.33
N GLY A 104 1.60 -2.77 -7.58
CA GLY A 104 1.13 -4.05 -7.08
C GLY A 104 0.24 -4.77 -8.09
N THR A 105 -0.10 -6.02 -7.76
CA THR A 105 -0.92 -6.89 -8.62
C THR A 105 -2.34 -7.04 -8.13
N ASP A 106 -2.62 -6.73 -6.85
CA ASP A 106 -3.90 -7.03 -6.21
C ASP A 106 -4.32 -8.49 -6.50
N CYS A 107 -3.41 -9.40 -6.14
CA CYS A 107 -3.40 -10.77 -6.62
C CYS A 107 -4.50 -11.63 -5.98
N HIS A 108 -5.53 -11.98 -6.73
CA HIS A 108 -6.61 -12.88 -6.31
C HIS A 108 -6.57 -14.26 -7.01
N LYS A 109 -5.79 -14.38 -8.09
CA LYS A 109 -5.69 -15.59 -8.92
C LYS A 109 -4.23 -15.80 -9.32
N VAL A 110 -3.83 -17.05 -9.55
CA VAL A 110 -2.45 -17.39 -9.90
C VAL A 110 -1.89 -16.58 -11.07
N HIS A 111 -2.71 -16.32 -12.09
CA HIS A 111 -2.27 -15.56 -13.26
C HIS A 111 -2.14 -14.04 -13.02
N HIS A 112 -2.55 -13.52 -11.85
CA HIS A 112 -2.29 -12.13 -11.46
C HIS A 112 -0.86 -11.95 -10.94
N ALA A 113 -0.24 -13.00 -10.39
CA ALA A 113 1.06 -12.92 -9.75
C ALA A 113 2.16 -12.44 -10.71
N GLY A 114 3.03 -11.55 -10.23
CA GLY A 114 4.21 -11.08 -10.95
C GLY A 114 3.93 -10.07 -12.07
N ARG A 115 2.71 -9.54 -12.19
CA ARG A 115 2.36 -8.55 -13.21
C ARG A 115 2.84 -7.14 -12.86
N GLY A 116 2.98 -6.84 -11.58
CA GLY A 116 3.45 -5.57 -11.06
C GLY A 116 4.27 -5.76 -9.80
N GLY A 117 4.99 -4.72 -9.42
CA GLY A 117 5.84 -4.73 -8.24
C GLY A 117 6.92 -3.67 -8.30
N ILE A 118 7.97 -3.89 -7.55
CA ILE A 118 9.17 -3.06 -7.56
C ILE A 118 10.38 -3.89 -8.02
N PHE A 119 11.28 -3.26 -8.76
CA PHE A 119 12.58 -3.82 -9.10
C PHE A 119 13.66 -3.12 -8.29
N THR A 120 14.56 -3.90 -7.69
CA THR A 120 15.63 -3.39 -6.84
C THR A 120 16.86 -4.31 -6.92
N ASP A 121 18.05 -3.74 -6.77
CA ASP A 121 19.32 -4.50 -6.69
C ASP A 121 19.54 -5.13 -5.31
N PHE A 122 18.72 -4.80 -4.34
CA PHE A 122 18.82 -5.26 -2.97
C PHE A 122 17.63 -6.15 -2.58
N LEU A 123 17.91 -7.33 -2.05
CA LEU A 123 16.88 -8.24 -1.52
C LEU A 123 16.76 -8.04 0.01
N PRO A 124 15.66 -7.47 0.51
CA PRO A 124 15.44 -7.30 1.93
C PRO A 124 15.53 -8.62 2.70
N VAL A 125 16.02 -8.62 3.93
CA VAL A 125 16.08 -9.85 4.74
C VAL A 125 14.82 -10.07 5.58
N ASN A 126 14.02 -9.01 5.81
CA ASN A 126 12.78 -9.07 6.59
C ASN A 126 11.80 -7.95 6.16
N GLU A 127 10.61 -7.94 6.76
CA GLU A 127 9.54 -6.99 6.48
C GLU A 127 9.93 -5.54 6.81
N LYS A 128 10.75 -5.34 7.83
CA LYS A 128 11.24 -4.00 8.20
C LYS A 128 12.15 -3.45 7.10
N GLU A 129 13.10 -4.24 6.62
CA GLU A 129 13.97 -3.82 5.52
C GLU A 129 13.20 -3.59 4.22
N LEU A 130 12.17 -4.42 3.94
CA LEU A 130 11.28 -4.17 2.80
C LEU A 130 10.57 -2.83 2.94
N LYS A 131 10.02 -2.52 4.10
CA LYS A 131 9.40 -1.21 4.37
C LYS A 131 10.42 -0.06 4.18
N ASP A 132 11.61 -0.20 4.74
CA ASP A 132 12.65 0.83 4.66
C ASP A 132 13.11 1.03 3.19
N LEU A 133 13.22 -0.04 2.41
CA LEU A 133 13.49 0.02 0.98
C LEU A 133 12.38 0.78 0.24
N ILE A 134 11.11 0.47 0.49
CA ILE A 134 9.97 1.16 -0.13
C ILE A 134 10.02 2.65 0.19
N LEU A 135 10.23 3.02 1.45
CA LEU A 135 10.29 4.42 1.87
C LEU A 135 11.52 5.17 1.32
N SER A 136 12.62 4.46 1.04
CA SER A 136 13.85 5.05 0.47
C SER A 136 13.72 5.47 -0.99
N LYS A 137 12.71 4.99 -1.71
CA LYS A 137 12.51 5.15 -3.18
C LYS A 137 13.66 4.57 -4.02
N SER A 138 14.45 3.65 -3.46
CA SER A 138 15.60 3.04 -4.15
C SER A 138 15.16 1.82 -4.94
N PHE A 139 14.19 2.00 -5.84
CA PHE A 139 13.64 0.96 -6.70
C PHE A 139 13.02 1.56 -7.95
N ASP A 140 12.83 0.75 -8.97
CA ASP A 140 12.02 1.04 -10.15
C ASP A 140 10.67 0.33 -10.05
N LEU A 141 9.63 0.90 -10.68
CA LEU A 141 8.30 0.29 -10.74
C LEU A 141 8.21 -0.70 -11.91
N ILE A 142 7.63 -1.86 -11.64
CA ILE A 142 7.21 -2.83 -12.68
C ILE A 142 5.71 -2.64 -12.91
N PHE A 143 5.31 -2.42 -14.19
CA PHE A 143 3.91 -2.18 -14.58
C PHE A 143 3.67 -2.51 -16.05
#